data_88da0ed92f5358cc3dd700f2f7aa5556
#
_entry.id   88da0ed92f5358cc3dd700f2f7aa5556
#
_cell.length_a   1.000
_cell.length_b   1.000
_cell.length_c   1.000
_cell.angle_alpha   90.00
_cell.angle_beta   90.00
_cell.angle_gamma   90.00
#
_symmetry.space_group_name_H-M   'P 1'
#
loop_
_entity.id
_entity.type
_entity.pdbx_description
1 polymer ?
#
loop_
_entity_poly.entity_id
_entity_poly.type
_entity_poly.pdbx_seq_one_letter_code
_entity_poly.pdbx_strand_id
1 'polypeptide(L)'
;LLFQLKTSAGGTRDYEALSFRNQELVKGIYDFTYPDAPDVTPDKDIQITPWYGIYFSAAEVQLLLAEFKLLGANAPKSAQEYLTEGCRLSAYVYDKAAELNQVPYYSRTCVNDPLDATIKIDDTMVNEMLSHDAFKLTGDTKSDLEKVYIQQYIHYIMSPLDQFINVRRSGIPMKNSTLLPWEEFSDLLDYSTLIPRRFKVSEPAPTDQMRDITIAAYKAQGFSYGTD
;
A
#
# COMPACT_ATOMS: atom_id res chain seq x y z
N LEU A 1 7.03 -7.43 4.75
CA LEU A 1 7.52 -8.08 5.98
C LEU A 1 7.37 -7.22 7.23
N LEU A 2 7.29 -5.92 7.11
CA LEU A 2 7.01 -4.98 8.21
C LEU A 2 5.57 -5.08 8.76
N PHE A 3 4.80 -6.03 8.29
CA PHE A 3 3.37 -6.15 8.58
C PHE A 3 2.97 -7.45 9.27
N GLN A 4 3.87 -8.16 9.90
CA GLN A 4 3.48 -9.25 10.79
C GLN A 4 2.83 -8.67 12.05
N LEU A 5 1.60 -8.25 11.92
CA LEU A 5 0.70 -8.06 13.04
C LEU A 5 0.35 -9.42 13.62
N LYS A 6 1.22 -9.99 14.42
CA LYS A 6 0.82 -11.07 15.31
C LYS A 6 0.10 -10.44 16.49
N THR A 7 -1.20 -10.38 16.43
CA THR A 7 -2.03 -10.20 17.60
C THR A 7 -2.01 -11.49 18.41
N SER A 8 -1.05 -11.67 19.27
CA SER A 8 -1.20 -12.57 20.40
C SER A 8 -1.90 -11.79 21.50
N ALA A 9 -2.95 -12.36 22.06
CA ALA A 9 -3.64 -11.78 23.20
C ALA A 9 -2.62 -11.52 24.33
N GLY A 10 -2.24 -10.27 24.54
CA GLY A 10 -1.40 -9.83 25.63
C GLY A 10 -0.18 -8.97 25.32
N GLY A 11 0.22 -8.80 24.06
CA GLY A 11 1.45 -8.08 23.73
C GLY A 11 1.34 -7.14 22.53
N THR A 12 0.18 -6.55 22.32
CA THR A 12 -0.13 -5.76 21.12
C THR A 12 0.73 -4.52 20.94
N ARG A 13 1.25 -3.93 22.01
CA ARG A 13 1.99 -2.67 21.93
C ARG A 13 3.37 -2.82 21.28
N ASP A 14 4.05 -3.93 21.56
CA ASP A 14 5.43 -4.14 21.07
C ASP A 14 5.47 -4.42 19.58
N TYR A 15 4.43 -5.06 19.03
CA TYR A 15 4.33 -5.32 17.59
C TYR A 15 3.83 -4.10 16.80
N GLU A 16 2.95 -3.31 17.39
CA GLU A 16 2.54 -2.02 16.80
C GLU A 16 3.74 -1.08 16.72
N ALA A 17 4.62 -1.12 17.69
CA ALA A 17 5.83 -0.32 17.74
C ALA A 17 6.79 -0.60 16.57
N LEU A 18 6.84 -1.84 16.09
CA LEU A 18 7.69 -2.26 14.98
C LEU A 18 7.08 -1.92 13.61
N SER A 19 5.81 -1.56 13.56
CA SER A 19 5.17 -1.15 12.33
C SER A 19 5.47 0.31 12.04
N PHE A 20 6.03 0.59 10.87
CA PHE A 20 6.18 1.99 10.47
C PHE A 20 4.87 2.68 10.04
N ARG A 21 3.74 1.99 10.17
CA ARG A 21 2.39 2.57 10.25
C ARG A 21 1.99 3.00 11.65
N ASN A 22 2.79 2.72 12.66
CA ASN A 22 2.51 3.18 14.02
C ASN A 22 2.44 4.70 14.03
N GLN A 23 1.31 5.24 14.52
CA GLN A 23 1.08 6.68 14.54
C GLN A 23 2.07 7.41 15.47
N GLU A 24 2.52 6.79 16.53
CA GLU A 24 3.50 7.37 17.44
C GLU A 24 4.85 7.49 16.74
N LEU A 25 5.25 6.46 16.00
CA LEU A 25 6.47 6.47 15.19
C LEU A 25 6.39 7.53 14.08
N VAL A 26 5.26 7.58 13.36
CA VAL A 26 5.02 8.57 12.30
C VAL A 26 5.00 10.01 12.83
N LYS A 27 4.58 10.21 14.08
CA LYS A 27 4.59 11.52 14.72
C LYS A 27 5.94 11.87 15.36
N GLY A 28 6.90 10.95 15.35
CA GLY A 28 8.21 11.15 16.00
C GLY A 28 8.15 11.25 17.53
N ILE A 29 7.09 10.73 18.15
CA ILE A 29 6.89 10.80 19.62
C ILE A 29 7.10 9.45 20.30
N TYR A 30 7.47 8.42 19.56
CA TYR A 30 7.62 7.07 20.06
C TYR A 30 8.98 6.87 20.71
N ASP A 31 8.98 6.45 21.98
CA ASP A 31 10.17 6.05 22.74
C ASP A 31 10.25 4.51 22.76
N PHE A 32 10.99 3.95 21.80
CA PHE A 32 11.13 2.50 21.66
C PHE A 32 12.34 1.99 22.44
N THR A 33 12.10 0.97 23.26
CA THR A 33 13.16 0.20 23.90
C THR A 33 13.16 -1.22 23.34
N TYR A 34 14.33 -1.72 22.90
CA TYR A 34 14.44 -3.09 22.40
C TYR A 34 14.18 -4.10 23.54
N PRO A 35 13.17 -5.00 23.43
CA PRO A 35 12.88 -5.97 24.49
C PRO A 35 14.00 -6.94 24.76
N ASP A 36 14.80 -7.26 23.73
CA ASP A 36 15.94 -8.17 23.77
C ASP A 36 17.26 -7.50 24.19
N ALA A 37 17.26 -6.17 24.24
CA ALA A 37 18.43 -5.38 24.66
C ALA A 37 17.94 -4.03 25.26
N PRO A 38 17.46 -4.03 26.50
CA PRO A 38 16.82 -2.85 27.10
C PRO A 38 17.78 -1.67 27.28
N ASP A 39 19.10 -1.90 27.27
CA ASP A 39 20.11 -0.86 27.33
C ASP A 39 20.41 -0.20 25.97
N VAL A 40 19.83 -0.73 24.89
CA VAL A 40 19.96 -0.21 23.53
C VAL A 40 18.66 0.43 23.13
N THR A 41 18.66 1.72 22.95
CA THR A 41 17.51 2.47 22.43
C THR A 41 17.88 3.14 21.10
N PRO A 42 16.95 3.31 20.19
CA PRO A 42 17.15 4.21 19.05
C PRO A 42 17.54 5.60 19.53
N ASP A 43 18.30 6.32 18.72
CA ASP A 43 18.75 7.67 19.06
C ASP A 43 17.54 8.58 19.36
N LYS A 44 17.44 9.07 20.59
CA LYS A 44 16.32 9.89 21.04
C LYS A 44 16.25 11.25 20.35
N ASP A 45 17.37 11.76 19.87
CA ASP A 45 17.38 13.04 19.15
C ASP A 45 16.62 12.97 17.82
N ILE A 46 16.42 11.77 17.29
CA ILE A 46 15.65 11.54 16.06
C ILE A 46 14.14 11.42 16.32
N GLN A 47 13.72 11.10 17.52
CA GLN A 47 12.29 11.09 17.89
C GLN A 47 11.63 12.46 17.78
N ILE A 48 12.42 13.52 17.75
CA ILE A 48 11.97 14.90 17.58
C ILE A 48 11.96 15.30 16.09
N THR A 49 12.58 14.50 15.22
CA THR A 49 12.63 14.78 13.78
C THR A 49 11.28 14.44 13.11
N PRO A 50 10.83 15.29 12.17
CA PRO A 50 9.64 14.97 11.40
C PRO A 50 9.86 13.67 10.63
N TRP A 51 8.80 12.86 10.51
CA TRP A 51 8.81 11.65 9.73
C TRP A 51 9.14 11.93 8.26
N TYR A 52 10.13 11.25 7.73
CA TYR A 52 10.47 11.31 6.31
C TYR A 52 9.49 10.46 5.51
N GLY A 53 8.47 11.07 4.95
CA GLY A 53 7.49 10.42 4.07
C GLY A 53 7.94 10.38 2.62
N ILE A 54 7.41 9.42 1.88
CA ILE A 54 7.59 9.32 0.42
C ILE A 54 6.52 10.21 -0.21
N TYR A 55 6.94 11.27 -0.89
CA TYR A 55 6.02 12.15 -1.60
C TYR A 55 5.85 11.73 -3.06
N PHE A 56 6.95 11.49 -3.75
CA PHE A 56 6.99 11.04 -5.13
C PHE A 56 8.29 10.29 -5.37
N SER A 57 8.25 9.18 -6.11
CA SER A 57 9.40 8.32 -6.29
C SER A 57 9.66 7.94 -7.73
N ALA A 58 10.92 7.63 -8.05
CA ALA A 58 11.27 7.05 -9.34
C ALA A 58 10.62 5.67 -9.54
N ALA A 59 10.33 4.95 -8.47
CA ALA A 59 9.61 3.68 -8.52
C ALA A 59 8.22 3.85 -9.12
N GLU A 60 7.48 4.87 -8.67
CA GLU A 60 6.14 5.19 -9.17
C GLU A 60 6.18 5.47 -10.67
N VAL A 61 7.16 6.26 -11.14
CA VAL A 61 7.33 6.54 -12.57
C VAL A 61 7.54 5.26 -13.37
N GLN A 62 8.39 4.35 -12.90
CA GLN A 62 8.65 3.09 -13.60
C GLN A 62 7.40 2.20 -13.62
N LEU A 63 6.67 2.11 -12.53
CA LEU A 63 5.44 1.31 -12.45
C LEU A 63 4.33 1.88 -13.36
N LEU A 64 4.20 3.21 -13.46
CA LEU A 64 3.29 3.85 -14.40
C LEU A 64 3.72 3.63 -15.86
N LEU A 65 5.02 3.66 -16.15
CA LEU A 65 5.53 3.36 -17.49
C LEU A 65 5.30 1.89 -17.89
N ALA A 66 5.39 0.95 -16.93
CA ALA A 66 5.02 -0.44 -17.17
C ALA A 66 3.54 -0.57 -17.57
N GLU A 67 2.64 0.08 -16.84
CA GLU A 67 1.22 0.15 -17.16
C GLU A 67 0.97 0.74 -18.54
N PHE A 68 1.52 1.93 -18.82
CA PHE A 68 1.32 2.60 -20.10
C PHE A 68 1.85 1.77 -21.28
N LYS A 69 2.96 1.07 -21.08
CA LYS A 69 3.51 0.17 -22.08
C LYS A 69 2.58 -1.01 -22.39
N LEU A 70 1.96 -1.61 -21.37
CA LEU A 70 0.95 -2.66 -21.53
C LEU A 70 -0.33 -2.15 -22.21
N LEU A 71 -0.66 -0.88 -21.99
CA LEU A 71 -1.79 -0.20 -22.66
C LEU A 71 -1.46 0.29 -24.09
N GLY A 72 -0.28 -0.02 -24.61
CA GLY A 72 0.11 0.27 -25.99
C GLY A 72 0.87 1.58 -26.19
N ALA A 73 1.30 2.26 -25.13
CA ALA A 73 2.12 3.46 -25.26
C ALA A 73 3.49 3.15 -25.87
N ASN A 74 3.98 4.07 -26.70
CA ASN A 74 5.33 3.98 -27.24
C ASN A 74 6.34 4.44 -26.19
N ALA A 75 7.03 3.48 -25.57
CA ALA A 75 8.06 3.73 -24.56
C ALA A 75 9.31 2.89 -24.90
N PRO A 76 10.53 3.39 -24.57
CA PRO A 76 11.79 2.80 -25.05
C PRO A 76 12.09 1.41 -24.49
N LYS A 77 11.64 1.09 -23.28
CA LYS A 77 11.85 -0.23 -22.65
C LYS A 77 10.60 -1.09 -22.76
N SER A 78 10.74 -2.38 -22.50
CA SER A 78 9.61 -3.30 -22.36
C SER A 78 8.85 -3.06 -21.05
N ALA A 79 7.60 -3.53 -20.99
CA ALA A 79 6.82 -3.48 -19.76
C ALA A 79 7.49 -4.26 -18.61
N GLN A 80 8.13 -5.39 -18.93
CA GLN A 80 8.87 -6.18 -17.94
C GLN A 80 10.06 -5.41 -17.36
N GLU A 81 10.84 -4.72 -18.19
CA GLU A 81 11.97 -3.93 -17.69
C GLU A 81 11.51 -2.80 -16.78
N TYR A 82 10.42 -2.12 -17.14
CA TYR A 82 9.83 -1.08 -16.31
C TYR A 82 9.29 -1.63 -14.99
N LEU A 83 8.56 -2.75 -15.02
CA LEU A 83 8.04 -3.41 -13.82
C LEU A 83 9.18 -3.83 -12.89
N THR A 84 10.19 -4.50 -13.41
CA THR A 84 11.35 -4.98 -12.65
C THR A 84 12.07 -3.81 -11.97
N GLU A 85 12.34 -2.75 -12.71
CA GLU A 85 12.99 -1.55 -12.16
C GLU A 85 12.10 -0.83 -11.15
N GLY A 86 10.80 -0.71 -11.42
CA GLY A 86 9.84 -0.12 -10.50
C GLY A 86 9.78 -0.86 -9.16
N CYS A 87 9.72 -2.18 -9.18
CA CYS A 87 9.73 -3.00 -7.97
C CYS A 87 11.06 -2.90 -7.21
N ARG A 88 12.18 -2.91 -7.93
CA ARG A 88 13.52 -2.71 -7.35
C ARG A 88 13.62 -1.37 -6.61
N LEU A 89 13.29 -0.29 -7.30
CA LEU A 89 13.32 1.05 -6.73
C LEU A 89 12.33 1.21 -5.58
N SER A 90 11.16 0.57 -5.65
CA SER A 90 10.18 0.57 -4.56
C SER A 90 10.76 -0.05 -3.29
N ALA A 91 11.43 -1.20 -3.40
CA ALA A 91 12.07 -1.85 -2.28
C ALA A 91 13.12 -0.93 -1.63
N TYR A 92 13.99 -0.30 -2.42
CA TYR A 92 15.02 0.60 -1.90
C TYR A 92 14.47 1.92 -1.34
N VAL A 93 13.40 2.46 -1.90
CA VAL A 93 12.74 3.66 -1.35
C VAL A 93 12.22 3.37 0.06
N TYR A 94 11.61 2.21 0.28
CA TYR A 94 11.12 1.82 1.60
C TYR A 94 12.24 1.47 2.57
N ASP A 95 13.30 0.81 2.10
CA ASP A 95 14.50 0.58 2.89
C ASP A 95 15.11 1.90 3.36
N LYS A 96 15.27 2.85 2.44
CA LYS A 96 15.79 4.18 2.77
C LYS A 96 14.88 4.97 3.72
N ALA A 97 13.57 4.85 3.55
CA ALA A 97 12.61 5.45 4.47
C ALA A 97 12.72 4.84 5.87
N ALA A 98 12.87 3.52 5.96
CA ALA A 98 13.07 2.83 7.23
C ALA A 98 14.38 3.25 7.92
N GLU A 99 15.47 3.39 7.16
CA GLU A 99 16.75 3.89 7.66
C GLU A 99 16.63 5.31 8.22
N LEU A 100 16.10 6.24 7.41
CA LEU A 100 15.98 7.65 7.78
C LEU A 100 15.07 7.90 8.97
N ASN A 101 14.03 7.07 9.11
CA ASN A 101 13.09 7.13 10.22
C ASN A 101 13.53 6.26 11.42
N GLN A 102 14.70 5.65 11.35
CA GLN A 102 15.27 4.77 12.38
C GLN A 102 14.29 3.73 12.92
N VAL A 103 13.63 3.05 11.98
CA VAL A 103 12.72 1.96 12.34
C VAL A 103 13.47 0.92 13.18
N PRO A 104 12.91 0.52 14.33
CA PRO A 104 13.53 -0.50 15.17
C PRO A 104 13.89 -1.76 14.41
N TYR A 105 15.01 -2.37 14.76
CA TYR A 105 15.60 -3.54 14.10
C TYR A 105 16.03 -3.32 12.63
N TYR A 106 16.15 -2.08 12.18
CA TYR A 106 16.61 -1.81 10.82
C TYR A 106 18.00 -2.39 10.54
N SER A 107 18.96 -2.20 11.46
CA SER A 107 20.36 -2.61 11.30
C SER A 107 20.82 -3.65 12.31
N ARG A 108 19.93 -4.20 13.12
CA ARG A 108 20.23 -5.26 14.09
C ARG A 108 19.17 -6.35 14.04
N THR A 109 19.60 -7.59 14.29
CA THR A 109 18.69 -8.73 14.41
C THR A 109 17.90 -8.68 15.71
N CYS A 110 16.66 -9.17 15.68
CA CYS A 110 15.90 -9.44 16.88
C CYS A 110 16.25 -10.86 17.36
N VAL A 111 16.67 -10.99 18.61
CA VAL A 111 17.12 -12.29 19.19
C VAL A 111 16.02 -13.37 19.13
N ASN A 112 14.77 -12.98 19.13
CA ASN A 112 13.63 -13.90 19.09
C ASN A 112 12.95 -13.92 17.71
N ASP A 113 13.54 -13.31 16.70
CA ASP A 113 13.01 -13.36 15.34
C ASP A 113 13.30 -14.75 14.75
N PRO A 114 12.27 -15.51 14.34
CA PRO A 114 12.46 -16.81 13.71
C PRO A 114 13.26 -16.75 12.40
N LEU A 115 13.36 -15.58 11.78
CA LEU A 115 14.14 -15.35 10.56
C LEU A 115 15.59 -14.92 10.83
N ASP A 116 15.92 -14.56 12.08
CA ASP A 116 17.23 -14.03 12.49
C ASP A 116 17.76 -12.97 11.50
N ALA A 117 16.86 -12.06 11.08
CA ALA A 117 17.11 -11.11 10.01
C ALA A 117 16.89 -9.66 10.47
N THR A 118 17.62 -8.74 9.84
CA THR A 118 17.34 -7.30 9.94
C THR A 118 16.22 -6.89 8.99
N ILE A 119 15.64 -5.71 9.22
CA ILE A 119 14.70 -5.10 8.26
C ILE A 119 15.43 -4.61 7.00
N LYS A 120 16.69 -4.20 7.15
CA LYS A 120 17.55 -3.75 6.05
C LYS A 120 17.62 -4.81 4.95
N ILE A 121 17.43 -4.37 3.72
CA ILE A 121 17.54 -5.23 2.54
C ILE A 121 18.88 -5.07 1.84
N ASP A 122 19.22 -6.05 1.02
CA ASP A 122 20.38 -6.02 0.13
C ASP A 122 20.01 -6.44 -1.30
N ASP A 123 20.97 -6.33 -2.20
CA ASP A 123 20.79 -6.69 -3.62
C ASP A 123 20.43 -8.17 -3.81
N THR A 124 20.90 -9.06 -2.96
CA THR A 124 20.60 -10.49 -3.03
C THR A 124 19.14 -10.73 -2.76
N MET A 125 18.60 -10.17 -1.69
CA MET A 125 17.20 -10.26 -1.30
C MET A 125 16.29 -9.66 -2.38
N VAL A 126 16.66 -8.51 -2.93
CA VAL A 126 15.89 -7.85 -3.99
C VAL A 126 15.90 -8.69 -5.28
N ASN A 127 17.04 -9.24 -5.66
CA ASN A 127 17.12 -10.09 -6.86
C ASN A 127 16.36 -11.42 -6.67
N GLU A 128 16.39 -12.01 -5.49
CA GLU A 128 15.61 -13.20 -5.15
C GLU A 128 14.10 -12.89 -5.27
N MET A 129 13.63 -11.80 -4.68
CA MET A 129 12.25 -11.34 -4.82
C MET A 129 11.86 -11.19 -6.28
N LEU A 130 12.66 -10.49 -7.09
CA LEU A 130 12.37 -10.23 -8.50
C LEU A 130 12.44 -11.49 -9.38
N SER A 131 13.10 -12.55 -8.91
CA SER A 131 13.15 -13.84 -9.61
C SER A 131 11.82 -14.61 -9.56
N HIS A 132 10.97 -14.28 -8.61
CA HIS A 132 9.69 -14.96 -8.40
C HIS A 132 8.69 -14.68 -9.53
N ASP A 133 7.85 -15.67 -9.85
CA ASP A 133 6.90 -15.59 -10.99
C ASP A 133 5.85 -14.49 -10.85
N ALA A 134 5.57 -14.04 -9.62
CA ALA A 134 4.68 -12.90 -9.38
C ALA A 134 5.17 -11.60 -10.03
N PHE A 135 6.48 -11.48 -10.29
CA PHE A 135 7.11 -10.30 -10.92
C PHE A 135 7.37 -10.49 -12.42
N LYS A 136 7.01 -11.65 -12.99
CA LYS A 136 7.22 -11.93 -14.42
C LYS A 136 5.91 -11.73 -15.18
N LEU A 137 5.98 -10.98 -16.27
CA LEU A 137 4.87 -10.79 -17.17
C LEU A 137 4.73 -12.02 -18.09
N THR A 138 3.49 -12.32 -18.45
CA THR A 138 3.12 -13.55 -19.20
C THR A 138 2.85 -13.30 -20.67
N GLY A 139 2.62 -12.04 -21.06
CA GLY A 139 2.17 -11.63 -22.39
C GLY A 139 0.64 -11.53 -22.50
N ASP A 140 -0.11 -11.97 -21.51
CA ASP A 140 -1.55 -11.67 -21.40
C ASP A 140 -1.76 -10.31 -20.76
N THR A 141 -2.19 -9.34 -21.53
CA THR A 141 -2.31 -7.93 -21.10
C THR A 141 -3.15 -7.77 -19.84
N LYS A 142 -4.22 -8.54 -19.69
CA LYS A 142 -5.11 -8.41 -18.52
C LYS A 142 -4.43 -8.91 -17.26
N SER A 143 -3.83 -10.07 -17.32
CA SER A 143 -3.07 -10.66 -16.21
C SER A 143 -1.84 -9.82 -15.85
N ASP A 144 -1.17 -9.31 -16.87
CA ASP A 144 0.03 -8.50 -16.69
C ASP A 144 -0.29 -7.12 -16.07
N LEU A 145 -1.40 -6.50 -16.49
CA LEU A 145 -1.91 -5.28 -15.86
C LEU A 145 -2.28 -5.52 -14.39
N GLU A 146 -2.90 -6.65 -14.06
CA GLU A 146 -3.18 -7.00 -12.66
C GLU A 146 -1.89 -7.02 -11.82
N LYS A 147 -0.83 -7.65 -12.32
CA LYS A 147 0.48 -7.69 -11.65
C LYS A 147 1.04 -6.28 -11.41
N VAL A 148 1.00 -5.43 -12.44
CA VAL A 148 1.48 -4.04 -12.34
C VAL A 148 0.66 -3.26 -11.32
N TYR A 149 -0.67 -3.34 -11.36
CA TYR A 149 -1.54 -2.64 -10.42
C TYR A 149 -1.37 -3.10 -8.97
N ILE A 150 -1.10 -4.39 -8.74
CA ILE A 150 -0.76 -4.90 -7.41
C ILE A 150 0.56 -4.29 -6.93
N GLN A 151 1.57 -4.18 -7.78
CA GLN A 151 2.83 -3.55 -7.38
C GLN A 151 2.67 -2.05 -7.12
N GLN A 152 1.85 -1.35 -7.88
CA GLN A 152 1.47 0.03 -7.57
C GLN A 152 0.73 0.12 -6.23
N TYR A 153 -0.23 -0.76 -5.97
CA TYR A 153 -0.96 -0.82 -4.70
C TYR A 153 -0.03 -1.02 -3.50
N ILE A 154 0.95 -1.91 -3.62
CA ILE A 154 1.97 -2.15 -2.58
C ILE A 154 2.86 -0.92 -2.43
N HIS A 155 3.27 -0.31 -3.54
CA HIS A 155 4.10 0.90 -3.51
C HIS A 155 3.42 2.06 -2.79
N TYR A 156 2.12 2.24 -2.98
CA TYR A 156 1.36 3.34 -2.37
C TYR A 156 0.93 3.08 -0.91
N ILE A 157 1.45 2.07 -0.25
CA ILE A 157 1.01 1.67 1.10
C ILE A 157 1.16 2.79 2.15
N MET A 158 2.12 3.71 1.96
CA MET A 158 2.31 4.88 2.81
C MET A 158 1.64 6.15 2.26
N SER A 159 1.00 6.06 1.11
CA SER A 159 0.25 7.13 0.45
C SER A 159 -1.21 6.68 0.27
N PRO A 160 -2.02 6.69 1.34
CA PRO A 160 -3.35 6.07 1.32
C PRO A 160 -4.29 6.72 0.30
N LEU A 161 -4.10 7.99 -0.01
CA LEU A 161 -4.88 8.67 -1.06
C LEU A 161 -4.54 8.12 -2.45
N ASP A 162 -3.26 8.00 -2.76
CA ASP A 162 -2.79 7.48 -4.06
C ASP A 162 -3.15 6.00 -4.19
N GLN A 163 -3.03 5.24 -3.10
CA GLN A 163 -3.47 3.84 -3.04
C GLN A 163 -4.97 3.72 -3.34
N PHE A 164 -5.81 4.55 -2.71
CA PHE A 164 -7.26 4.58 -2.97
C PHE A 164 -7.57 4.96 -4.42
N ILE A 165 -6.92 5.99 -4.94
CA ILE A 165 -7.09 6.43 -6.34
C ILE A 165 -6.69 5.31 -7.29
N ASN A 166 -5.57 4.62 -7.03
CA ASN A 166 -5.10 3.51 -7.85
C ASN A 166 -6.10 2.35 -7.88
N VAL A 167 -6.59 1.93 -6.72
CA VAL A 167 -7.60 0.86 -6.62
C VAL A 167 -8.91 1.25 -7.29
N ARG A 168 -9.36 2.49 -7.10
CA ARG A 168 -10.56 3.01 -7.74
C ARG A 168 -10.45 3.04 -9.26
N ARG A 169 -9.28 3.39 -9.79
CA ARG A 169 -9.00 3.48 -11.23
C ARG A 169 -8.87 2.10 -11.87
N SER A 170 -8.12 1.21 -11.24
CA SER A 170 -7.78 -0.11 -11.79
C SER A 170 -8.81 -1.20 -11.44
N GLY A 171 -9.49 -1.08 -10.30
CA GLY A 171 -10.29 -2.16 -9.70
C GLY A 171 -9.44 -3.26 -9.05
N ILE A 172 -8.13 -3.04 -8.88
CA ILE A 172 -7.17 -4.00 -8.35
C ILE A 172 -6.61 -3.48 -7.00
N PRO A 173 -6.49 -4.30 -5.97
CA PRO A 173 -6.78 -5.76 -5.91
C PRO A 173 -8.27 -6.06 -6.05
N MET A 174 -8.59 -7.24 -6.58
CA MET A 174 -9.97 -7.68 -6.78
C MET A 174 -10.28 -8.96 -5.97
N LYS A 175 -11.55 -9.16 -5.64
CA LYS A 175 -12.02 -10.28 -4.80
C LYS A 175 -11.54 -11.66 -5.28
N ASN A 176 -11.47 -11.87 -6.59
CA ASN A 176 -11.11 -13.16 -7.19
C ASN A 176 -9.64 -13.22 -7.63
N SER A 177 -8.80 -12.29 -7.20
CA SER A 177 -7.38 -12.32 -7.49
C SER A 177 -6.71 -13.54 -6.87
N THR A 178 -5.90 -14.24 -7.64
CA THR A 178 -5.02 -15.32 -7.14
C THR A 178 -3.70 -14.77 -6.62
N LEU A 179 -3.36 -13.51 -6.97
CA LEU A 179 -2.12 -12.85 -6.59
C LEU A 179 -2.26 -12.10 -5.27
N LEU A 180 -3.32 -11.32 -5.14
CA LEU A 180 -3.65 -10.57 -3.93
C LEU A 180 -5.18 -10.54 -3.79
N PRO A 181 -5.80 -11.55 -3.16
CA PRO A 181 -7.24 -11.59 -2.98
C PRO A 181 -7.70 -10.44 -2.09
N TRP A 182 -8.82 -9.84 -2.48
CA TRP A 182 -9.49 -8.83 -1.69
C TRP A 182 -10.19 -9.52 -0.51
N GLU A 183 -9.88 -9.11 0.71
CA GLU A 183 -10.64 -9.50 1.88
C GLU A 183 -11.92 -8.65 1.97
N GLU A 184 -13.05 -9.32 2.17
CA GLU A 184 -14.31 -8.62 2.39
C GLU A 184 -14.21 -7.84 3.71
N PHE A 185 -14.53 -6.55 3.67
CA PHE A 185 -14.75 -5.80 4.89
C PHE A 185 -15.92 -6.45 5.63
N SER A 186 -15.68 -6.88 6.87
CA SER A 186 -16.70 -7.51 7.69
C SER A 186 -17.91 -6.59 7.87
N ASP A 187 -19.08 -7.17 7.84
CA ASP A 187 -20.42 -6.58 7.79
C ASP A 187 -20.83 -5.66 8.95
N LEU A 188 -19.92 -5.03 9.65
CA LEU A 188 -20.29 -4.15 10.75
C LEU A 188 -21.21 -3.00 10.35
N LEU A 189 -21.37 -2.74 9.04
CA LEU A 189 -22.14 -1.60 8.56
C LEU A 189 -22.98 -1.85 7.29
N ASP A 190 -23.22 -3.10 6.90
CA ASP A 190 -24.08 -3.44 5.75
C ASP A 190 -23.63 -2.77 4.42
N TYR A 191 -22.34 -2.47 4.29
CA TYR A 191 -21.77 -1.91 3.08
C TYR A 191 -21.37 -3.01 2.11
N SER A 192 -21.71 -2.81 0.84
CA SER A 192 -21.29 -3.69 -0.22
C SER A 192 -19.77 -3.83 -0.23
N THR A 193 -19.29 -5.01 -0.59
CA THR A 193 -17.87 -5.36 -0.73
C THR A 193 -17.17 -4.57 -1.85
N LEU A 194 -17.83 -3.62 -2.46
CA LEU A 194 -17.32 -2.79 -3.53
C LEU A 194 -16.55 -1.59 -2.97
N ILE A 195 -15.45 -1.28 -3.61
CA ILE A 195 -14.69 -0.06 -3.31
C ILE A 195 -15.56 1.13 -3.69
N PRO A 196 -15.86 2.04 -2.74
CA PRO A 196 -16.72 3.18 -3.03
C PRO A 196 -16.10 4.06 -4.12
N ARG A 197 -16.82 4.26 -5.19
CA ARG A 197 -16.38 5.09 -6.32
C ARG A 197 -16.72 6.56 -6.14
N ARG A 198 -17.65 6.86 -5.23
CA ARG A 198 -18.14 8.21 -4.92
C ARG A 198 -18.76 8.23 -3.53
N PHE A 199 -18.96 9.41 -3.00
CA PHE A 199 -19.77 9.55 -1.79
C PHE A 199 -21.22 9.16 -2.08
N LYS A 200 -21.86 8.49 -1.12
CA LYS A 200 -23.28 8.19 -1.18
C LYS A 200 -24.07 9.50 -1.24
N VAL A 201 -24.89 9.65 -2.25
CA VAL A 201 -25.78 10.80 -2.39
C VAL A 201 -27.13 10.43 -1.80
N SER A 202 -27.56 11.21 -0.82
CA SER A 202 -28.90 11.04 -0.24
C SER A 202 -29.99 11.48 -1.22
N GLU A 203 -31.11 10.77 -1.21
CA GLU A 203 -32.26 11.20 -1.97
C GLU A 203 -32.70 12.59 -1.49
N PRO A 204 -33.02 13.54 -2.41
CA PRO A 204 -33.47 14.84 -2.03
C PRO A 204 -34.78 14.77 -1.22
N ALA A 205 -34.91 15.63 -0.22
CA ALA A 205 -36.11 15.66 0.62
C ALA A 205 -37.40 15.89 -0.22
N PRO A 206 -38.55 15.34 0.20
CA PRO A 206 -39.81 15.56 -0.52
C PRO A 206 -40.19 17.03 -0.67
N THR A 207 -39.66 17.89 0.20
CA THR A 207 -39.89 19.34 0.18
C THR A 207 -38.88 20.11 -0.68
N ASP A 208 -37.89 19.43 -1.25
CA ASP A 208 -36.91 20.07 -2.13
C ASP A 208 -37.53 20.41 -3.47
N GLN A 209 -37.55 21.69 -3.81
CA GLN A 209 -38.10 22.18 -5.07
C GLN A 209 -37.37 21.64 -6.31
N MET A 210 -36.12 21.23 -6.18
CA MET A 210 -35.31 20.66 -7.26
C MET A 210 -35.37 19.13 -7.30
N ARG A 211 -36.14 18.50 -6.42
CA ARG A 211 -36.16 17.05 -6.24
C ARG A 211 -36.36 16.29 -7.55
N ASP A 212 -37.37 16.60 -8.30
CA ASP A 212 -37.70 15.84 -9.52
C ASP A 212 -36.65 16.01 -10.62
N ILE A 213 -36.08 17.20 -10.74
CA ILE A 213 -35.00 17.51 -11.69
C ILE A 213 -33.74 16.75 -11.27
N THR A 214 -33.42 16.76 -9.98
CA THR A 214 -32.25 16.08 -9.45
C THR A 214 -32.37 14.55 -9.62
N ILE A 215 -33.56 13.99 -9.34
CA ILE A 215 -33.81 12.55 -9.54
C ILE A 215 -33.71 12.19 -11.03
N ALA A 216 -34.29 13.01 -11.91
CA ALA A 216 -34.22 12.77 -13.35
C ALA A 216 -32.80 12.82 -13.89
N ALA A 217 -32.01 13.82 -13.47
CA ALA A 217 -30.61 13.96 -13.85
C ALA A 217 -29.76 12.77 -13.36
N TYR A 218 -30.06 12.28 -12.16
CA TYR A 218 -29.34 11.15 -11.55
C TYR A 218 -29.62 9.84 -12.31
N LYS A 219 -30.90 9.59 -12.63
CA LYS A 219 -31.30 8.44 -13.44
C LYS A 219 -30.76 8.49 -14.87
N ALA A 220 -30.70 9.69 -15.47
CA ALA A 220 -30.14 9.87 -16.81
C ALA A 220 -28.66 9.49 -16.89
N GLN A 221 -27.93 9.56 -15.77
CA GLN A 221 -26.55 9.11 -15.64
C GLN A 221 -26.41 7.62 -15.28
N GLY A 222 -27.53 6.88 -15.19
CA GLY A 222 -27.51 5.46 -14.85
C GLY A 222 -27.34 5.18 -13.36
N PHE A 223 -27.52 6.16 -12.48
CA PHE A 223 -27.36 6.00 -11.05
C PHE A 223 -28.69 5.83 -10.32
N SER A 224 -28.63 5.18 -9.15
CA SER A 224 -29.74 5.08 -8.20
C SER A 224 -29.33 5.62 -6.85
N TYR A 225 -30.24 6.26 -6.13
CA TYR A 225 -29.97 6.71 -4.78
C TYR A 225 -29.72 5.55 -3.84
N GLY A 226 -28.74 5.70 -2.96
CA GLY A 226 -28.36 4.67 -2.00
C GLY A 226 -27.50 3.54 -2.55
N THR A 227 -27.12 3.59 -3.83
CA THR A 227 -26.15 2.70 -4.47
C THR A 227 -24.87 3.45 -4.81
N ASP A 228 -23.75 2.77 -4.74
CA ASP A 228 -22.43 3.31 -5.11
C ASP A 228 -22.13 3.12 -6.60
#